data_384fa4f12ab7a5cde401ddb162d6ea38
#
_entry.id   384fa4f12ab7a5cde401ddb162d6ea38
#
_cell.length_a   1.000
_cell.length_b   1.000
_cell.length_c   1.000
_cell.angle_alpha   90.00
_cell.angle_beta   90.00
_cell.angle_gamma   90.00
#
_symmetry.space_group_name_H-M   'P 1'
#
loop_
_entity.id
_entity.type
_entity.pdbx_description
1 polymer ?
#
loop_
_entity_poly.entity_id
_entity_poly.type
_entity_poly.pdbx_seq_one_letter_code
_entity_poly.pdbx_strand_id
1 'polypeptide(L)'
;VIFNTPRGHLAVSTPEATAFDLVGYLKHAGGIDNVATVLSELAEMLEPVVLASLALLSPVPWAQRLGYLLEQVRANDKTEPLARHVADVVNETTLLVPRAPAEGALHDARWRLMANVQVEPDL
;
A
#
# COMPACT_ATOMS: atom_id res chain seq x y z
N VAL A 1 7.35 13.42 -7.64
CA VAL A 1 6.96 13.74 -9.01
C VAL A 1 8.08 13.40 -9.96
N ILE A 2 7.76 12.67 -10.94
CA ILE A 2 8.71 12.21 -11.94
C ILE A 2 8.25 12.68 -13.28
N PHE A 3 9.19 13.12 -14.07
CA PHE A 3 8.88 13.55 -15.40
C PHE A 3 9.61 12.69 -16.39
N ASN A 4 8.87 12.17 -17.30
CA ASN A 4 9.36 11.40 -18.37
C ASN A 4 8.86 12.04 -19.64
N THR A 5 9.71 12.28 -20.58
CA THR A 5 9.33 12.98 -21.76
C THR A 5 9.70 12.32 -23.07
N PRO A 6 9.74 11.03 -23.14
CA PRO A 6 9.82 10.44 -24.45
C PRO A 6 8.60 10.90 -25.20
N ARG A 7 8.58 11.25 -26.32
CA ARG A 7 7.39 11.72 -27.03
C ARG A 7 6.89 13.07 -26.54
N GLY A 8 7.70 13.79 -25.81
CA GLY A 8 7.36 15.13 -25.42
C GLY A 8 6.28 15.26 -24.35
N HIS A 9 5.96 14.18 -23.67
CA HIS A 9 5.04 14.28 -22.55
C HIS A 9 5.76 13.93 -21.24
N LEU A 10 5.20 14.40 -20.16
CA LEU A 10 5.75 14.13 -18.84
C LEU A 10 4.84 13.16 -18.13
N ALA A 11 5.41 12.05 -17.69
CA ALA A 11 4.70 11.15 -16.80
C ALA A 11 4.92 11.67 -15.39
N VAL A 12 3.85 12.15 -14.76
CA VAL A 12 3.92 12.69 -13.40
C VAL A 12 3.33 11.67 -12.46
N SER A 13 4.13 11.20 -11.51
CA SER A 13 3.65 10.31 -10.47
C SER A 13 2.83 11.08 -9.46
N THR A 14 1.62 10.61 -9.20
CA THR A 14 0.80 11.15 -8.12
C THR A 14 1.22 10.52 -6.80
N PRO A 15 0.88 11.13 -5.66
CA PRO A 15 1.14 10.48 -4.37
C PRO A 15 0.51 9.09 -4.28
N GLU A 16 -0.67 8.90 -4.83
CA GLU A 16 -1.34 7.60 -4.81
C GLU A 16 -0.59 6.56 -5.62
N ALA A 17 -0.12 6.90 -6.81
CA ALA A 17 0.67 5.98 -7.62
C ALA A 17 1.98 5.64 -6.91
N THR A 18 2.62 6.61 -6.30
CA THR A 18 3.83 6.39 -5.50
C THR A 18 3.55 5.43 -4.35
N ALA A 19 2.43 5.59 -3.66
CA ALA A 19 2.06 4.70 -2.56
C ALA A 19 1.93 3.25 -3.02
N PHE A 20 1.28 3.01 -4.16
CA PHE A 20 1.17 1.66 -4.70
C PHE A 20 2.53 1.09 -5.10
N ASP A 21 3.38 1.90 -5.73
CA ASP A 21 4.72 1.44 -6.10
C ASP A 21 5.55 1.05 -4.89
N LEU A 22 5.45 1.80 -3.81
CA LEU A 22 6.19 1.49 -2.58
C LEU A 22 5.81 0.10 -2.04
N VAL A 23 4.52 -0.22 -2.01
CA VAL A 23 4.10 -1.52 -1.49
C VAL A 23 4.34 -2.65 -2.49
N GLY A 24 4.35 -2.34 -3.78
CA GLY A 24 4.63 -3.34 -4.81
C GLY A 24 6.09 -3.72 -4.89
N TYR A 25 6.98 -2.82 -4.52
CA TYR A 25 8.42 -3.01 -4.61
C TYR A 25 9.11 -2.80 -3.26
N LEU A 26 8.59 -3.43 -2.22
CA LEU A 26 9.06 -3.26 -0.85
C LEU A 26 10.59 -3.37 -0.72
N LYS A 27 11.17 -4.37 -1.36
CA LYS A 27 12.61 -4.59 -1.27
C LYS A 27 13.40 -3.41 -1.84
N HIS A 28 12.94 -2.86 -2.95
CA HIS A 28 13.62 -1.75 -3.61
C HIS A 28 13.33 -0.42 -2.92
N ALA A 29 12.29 -0.38 -2.11
CA ALA A 29 11.90 0.82 -1.38
C ALA A 29 12.47 0.87 0.05
N GLY A 30 13.44 0.03 0.35
CA GLY A 30 14.10 0.04 1.65
C GLY A 30 13.44 -0.83 2.72
N GLY A 31 12.49 -1.68 2.32
CA GLY A 31 11.80 -2.59 3.23
C GLY A 31 10.54 -1.99 3.83
N ILE A 32 9.81 -2.82 4.59
CA ILE A 32 8.47 -2.48 5.07
C ILE A 32 8.46 -1.27 6.01
N ASP A 33 9.45 -1.15 6.87
CA ASP A 33 9.49 -0.05 7.84
C ASP A 33 9.72 1.28 7.14
N ASN A 34 10.61 1.30 6.15
CA ASN A 34 10.85 2.51 5.37
C ASN A 34 9.62 2.87 4.54
N VAL A 35 8.97 1.88 3.95
CA VAL A 35 7.74 2.13 3.20
C VAL A 35 6.67 2.73 4.11
N ALA A 36 6.50 2.20 5.32
CA ALA A 36 5.54 2.76 6.27
C ALA A 36 5.89 4.21 6.63
N THR A 37 7.16 4.51 6.83
CA THR A 37 7.60 5.87 7.12
C THR A 37 7.26 6.83 5.98
N VAL A 38 7.56 6.43 4.74
CA VAL A 38 7.26 7.26 3.58
C VAL A 38 5.75 7.43 3.41
N LEU A 39 4.97 6.37 3.64
CA LEU A 39 3.52 6.47 3.56
C LEU A 39 2.96 7.46 4.59
N SER A 40 3.55 7.51 5.79
CA SER A 40 3.11 8.48 6.78
C SER A 40 3.34 9.91 6.29
N GLU A 41 4.41 10.14 5.54
CA GLU A 41 4.71 11.44 4.97
C GLU A 41 3.79 11.81 3.82
N LEU A 42 3.36 10.81 3.05
CA LEU A 42 2.46 11.03 1.92
C LEU A 42 1.00 11.12 2.33
N ALA A 43 0.65 10.67 3.53
CA ALA A 43 -0.74 10.42 3.92
C ALA A 43 -1.67 11.60 3.68
N GLU A 44 -1.24 12.80 4.00
CA GLU A 44 -2.10 13.98 3.85
C GLU A 44 -2.43 14.30 2.40
N MET A 45 -1.59 13.86 1.47
CA MET A 45 -1.76 14.13 0.06
C MET A 45 -2.60 13.07 -0.65
N LEU A 46 -2.89 11.97 0.02
CA LEU A 46 -3.61 10.87 -0.60
C LEU A 46 -5.11 11.16 -0.67
N GLU A 47 -5.67 10.89 -1.85
CA GLU A 47 -7.11 10.99 -2.06
C GLU A 47 -7.72 9.59 -2.02
N PRO A 48 -8.61 9.30 -1.06
CA PRO A 48 -9.13 7.94 -0.88
C PRO A 48 -9.77 7.34 -2.14
N VAL A 49 -10.51 8.15 -2.89
CA VAL A 49 -11.17 7.68 -4.12
C VAL A 49 -10.13 7.34 -5.20
N VAL A 50 -9.07 8.12 -5.28
CA VAL A 50 -7.99 7.86 -6.25
C VAL A 50 -7.25 6.57 -5.89
N LEU A 51 -7.02 6.32 -4.61
CA LEU A 51 -6.43 5.05 -4.18
C LEU A 51 -7.28 3.86 -4.64
N ALA A 52 -8.58 3.92 -4.43
CA ALA A 52 -9.47 2.85 -4.85
C ALA A 52 -9.47 2.68 -6.37
N SER A 53 -9.41 3.78 -7.12
CA SER A 53 -9.36 3.71 -8.58
C SER A 53 -8.08 3.04 -9.06
N LEU A 54 -6.95 3.38 -8.48
CA LEU A 54 -5.67 2.77 -8.85
C LEU A 54 -5.60 1.30 -8.45
N ALA A 55 -6.31 0.92 -7.40
CA ALA A 55 -6.35 -0.48 -6.99
C ALA A 55 -6.93 -1.37 -8.09
N LEU A 56 -7.85 -0.85 -8.90
CA LEU A 56 -8.40 -1.59 -10.03
C LEU A 56 -7.35 -1.94 -11.09
N LEU A 57 -6.29 -1.15 -11.15
CA LEU A 57 -5.24 -1.29 -12.16
C LEU A 57 -3.98 -1.94 -11.59
N SER A 58 -3.96 -2.24 -10.31
CA SER A 58 -2.79 -2.77 -9.62
C SER A 58 -2.98 -4.23 -9.26
N PRO A 59 -1.88 -4.99 -9.04
CA PRO A 59 -2.02 -6.35 -8.52
C PRO A 59 -2.81 -6.33 -7.20
N VAL A 60 -3.70 -7.31 -7.05
CA VAL A 60 -4.60 -7.37 -5.90
C VAL A 60 -3.88 -7.28 -4.55
N PRO A 61 -2.76 -8.00 -4.31
CA PRO A 61 -2.09 -7.92 -3.01
C PRO A 61 -1.59 -6.54 -2.64
N TRP A 62 -1.33 -5.68 -3.62
CA TRP A 62 -0.85 -4.32 -3.34
C TRP A 62 -1.88 -3.51 -2.57
N ALA A 63 -3.16 -3.63 -2.94
CA ALA A 63 -4.22 -2.93 -2.22
C ALA A 63 -4.32 -3.41 -0.78
N GLN A 64 -4.19 -4.72 -0.57
CA GLN A 64 -4.24 -5.30 0.77
C GLN A 64 -3.12 -4.77 1.65
N ARG A 65 -1.90 -4.75 1.12
CA ARG A 65 -0.73 -4.26 1.86
C ARG A 65 -0.80 -2.76 2.10
N LEU A 66 -1.18 -2.00 1.09
CA LEU A 66 -1.26 -0.55 1.21
C LEU A 66 -2.28 -0.14 2.28
N GLY A 67 -3.46 -0.73 2.24
CA GLY A 67 -4.49 -0.42 3.23
C GLY A 67 -4.04 -0.73 4.65
N TYR A 68 -3.45 -1.90 4.84
CA TYR A 68 -2.94 -2.29 6.14
C TYR A 68 -1.88 -1.29 6.64
N LEU A 69 -0.92 -0.94 5.78
CA LEU A 69 0.16 -0.03 6.17
C LEU A 69 -0.35 1.37 6.46
N LEU A 70 -1.32 1.85 5.71
CA LEU A 70 -1.92 3.14 6.00
C LEU A 70 -2.56 3.17 7.39
N GLU A 71 -3.20 2.08 7.80
CA GLU A 71 -3.74 2.00 9.15
C GLU A 71 -2.64 1.96 10.20
N GLN A 72 -1.52 1.31 9.90
CA GLN A 72 -0.38 1.28 10.82
C GLN A 72 0.24 2.66 11.06
N VAL A 73 0.14 3.54 10.10
CA VAL A 73 0.64 4.92 10.23
C VAL A 73 -0.48 5.92 10.55
N ARG A 74 -1.62 5.40 11.01
CA ARG A 74 -2.75 6.20 11.49
C ARG A 74 -3.42 7.04 10.40
N ALA A 75 -3.36 6.59 9.16
CA ALA A 75 -4.05 7.23 8.05
C ALA A 75 -5.38 6.54 7.74
N ASN A 76 -6.11 6.15 8.79
CA ASN A 76 -7.36 5.41 8.66
C ASN A 76 -8.43 6.16 7.86
N ASP A 77 -8.40 7.48 7.90
CA ASP A 77 -9.33 8.31 7.15
C ASP A 77 -9.17 8.20 5.63
N LYS A 78 -8.07 7.60 5.19
CA LYS A 78 -7.79 7.43 3.76
C LYS A 78 -8.17 6.06 3.22
N THR A 79 -8.58 5.13 4.09
CA THR A 79 -8.66 3.73 3.72
C THR A 79 -10.04 3.22 3.33
N GLU A 80 -11.12 3.92 3.62
CA GLU A 80 -12.47 3.38 3.46
C GLU A 80 -12.80 2.92 2.03
N PRO A 81 -12.62 3.73 0.98
CA PRO A 81 -12.92 3.24 -0.37
C PRO A 81 -12.02 2.07 -0.78
N LEU A 82 -10.75 2.09 -0.35
CA LEU A 82 -9.84 1.00 -0.65
C LEU A 82 -10.28 -0.29 0.05
N ALA A 83 -10.75 -0.19 1.30
CA ALA A 83 -11.23 -1.35 2.04
C ALA A 83 -12.47 -1.95 1.38
N ARG A 84 -13.37 -1.13 0.84
CA ARG A 84 -14.53 -1.63 0.10
C ARG A 84 -14.09 -2.40 -1.14
N HIS A 85 -13.11 -1.88 -1.86
CA HIS A 85 -12.54 -2.57 -3.02
C HIS A 85 -11.99 -3.93 -2.62
N VAL A 86 -11.21 -3.99 -1.55
CA VAL A 86 -10.64 -5.25 -1.07
C VAL A 86 -11.74 -6.23 -0.69
N ALA A 87 -12.77 -5.76 0.03
CA ALA A 87 -13.88 -6.61 0.42
C ALA A 87 -14.62 -7.21 -0.78
N ASP A 88 -14.71 -6.44 -1.86
CA ASP A 88 -15.47 -6.86 -3.04
C ASP A 88 -14.69 -7.82 -3.93
N VAL A 89 -13.37 -7.67 -4.05
CA VAL A 89 -12.61 -8.40 -5.07
C VAL A 89 -11.63 -9.42 -4.51
N VAL A 90 -11.27 -9.34 -3.24
CA VAL A 90 -10.24 -10.21 -2.68
C VAL A 90 -10.86 -11.46 -2.07
N ASN A 91 -10.43 -12.63 -2.53
CA ASN A 91 -10.90 -13.92 -2.02
C ASN A 91 -9.81 -14.67 -1.26
N GLU A 92 -8.58 -14.23 -1.33
CA GLU A 92 -7.46 -14.93 -0.74
C GLU A 92 -6.69 -14.04 0.21
N THR A 93 -6.17 -14.64 1.27
CA THR A 93 -5.29 -13.96 2.21
C THR A 93 -3.89 -13.88 1.61
N THR A 94 -3.21 -12.75 1.83
CA THR A 94 -1.84 -12.56 1.38
C THR A 94 -0.93 -12.26 2.57
N LEU A 95 0.36 -12.51 2.41
CA LEU A 95 1.35 -12.13 3.43
C LEU A 95 1.71 -10.66 3.28
N LEU A 96 1.91 -9.99 4.39
CA LEU A 96 2.38 -8.61 4.38
C LEU A 96 3.76 -8.50 3.72
N VAL A 97 4.67 -9.38 4.12
CA VAL A 97 6.01 -9.45 3.51
C VAL A 97 6.19 -10.84 2.91
N PRO A 98 6.12 -10.97 1.57
CA PRO A 98 6.08 -12.30 0.94
C PRO A 98 7.27 -13.20 1.25
N ARG A 99 8.43 -12.62 1.53
CA ARG A 99 9.64 -13.41 1.75
C ARG A 99 9.95 -13.69 3.22
N ALA A 100 9.18 -13.13 4.13
CA ALA A 100 9.35 -13.38 5.54
C ALA A 100 8.57 -14.62 5.97
N PRO A 101 9.00 -15.30 7.05
CA PRO A 101 8.25 -16.46 7.54
C PRO A 101 6.82 -16.11 7.93
N ALA A 102 5.92 -17.03 7.69
CA ALA A 102 4.52 -16.84 8.05
C ALA A 102 4.23 -17.17 9.52
N GLU A 103 5.15 -17.81 10.22
CA GLU A 103 4.94 -18.22 11.60
C GLU A 103 4.63 -17.04 12.49
N GLY A 104 3.63 -17.17 13.33
CA GLY A 104 3.24 -16.13 14.26
C GLY A 104 2.51 -14.96 13.62
N ALA A 105 2.19 -15.04 12.33
CA ALA A 105 1.48 -13.97 11.64
C ALA A 105 0.09 -13.77 12.23
N LEU A 106 -0.32 -12.50 12.33
CA LEU A 106 -1.64 -12.12 12.80
C LEU A 106 -2.55 -11.87 11.60
N HIS A 107 -3.73 -12.43 11.62
CA HIS A 107 -4.69 -12.27 10.54
C HIS A 107 -5.45 -10.95 10.68
N ASP A 108 -5.43 -10.14 9.63
CA ASP A 108 -6.23 -8.93 9.56
C ASP A 108 -7.40 -9.18 8.59
N ALA A 109 -8.60 -9.27 9.15
CA ALA A 109 -9.78 -9.61 8.36
C ALA A 109 -10.19 -8.49 7.40
N ARG A 110 -9.97 -7.25 7.79
CA ARG A 110 -10.35 -6.11 6.95
C ARG A 110 -9.58 -6.09 5.64
N TRP A 111 -8.30 -6.43 5.71
CA TRP A 111 -7.43 -6.42 4.53
C TRP A 111 -7.13 -7.81 3.99
N ARG A 112 -7.68 -8.86 4.62
CA ARG A 112 -7.42 -10.26 4.28
C ARG A 112 -5.93 -10.51 4.16
N LEU A 113 -5.21 -10.13 5.20
CA LEU A 113 -3.77 -10.09 5.19
C LEU A 113 -3.23 -10.77 6.43
N MET A 114 -2.13 -11.51 6.25
CA MET A 114 -1.39 -12.08 7.35
C MET A 114 -0.20 -11.17 7.65
N ALA A 115 -0.26 -10.50 8.79
CA ALA A 115 0.80 -9.60 9.22
C ALA A 115 1.93 -10.44 9.81
N ASN A 116 2.86 -10.85 8.97
CA ASN A 116 3.97 -11.73 9.33
C ASN A 116 5.24 -10.98 9.73
N VAL A 117 5.17 -9.66 9.79
CA VAL A 117 6.26 -8.81 10.25
C VAL A 117 5.63 -7.68 11.05
N GLN A 118 6.24 -7.32 12.16
CA GLN A 118 5.82 -6.14 12.92
C GLN A 118 6.34 -4.90 12.20
N VAL A 119 5.46 -3.96 11.93
CA VAL A 119 5.83 -2.72 11.22
C VAL A 119 6.27 -1.69 12.25
N GLU A 120 7.45 -1.14 12.08
CA GLU A 120 8.03 -0.15 12.98
C GLU A 120 8.45 1.08 12.17
N PRO A 121 7.50 1.95 11.82
CA PRO A 121 7.84 3.15 11.08
C PRO A 121 8.60 4.14 11.97
N ASP A 122 9.43 4.93 11.32
CA ASP A 122 10.16 6.02 11.99
C ASP A 122 9.29 7.27 11.95
N LEU A 123 8.46 7.42 12.95
CA LEU A 123 7.49 8.53 13.02
C LEU A 123 7.95 9.64 13.96
#